data_e264b21c86cf651be82c66bc9fb3dc63
#
_entry.id   e264b21c86cf651be82c66bc9fb3dc63
#
_cell.length_a   1.000
_cell.length_b   1.000
_cell.length_c   1.000
_cell.angle_alpha   90.00
_cell.angle_beta   90.00
_cell.angle_gamma   90.00
#
_symmetry.space_group_name_H-M   'P 1'
#
loop_
_entity.id
_entity.type
_entity.pdbx_description
1 polymer ?
#
loop_
_entity_poly.entity_id
_entity_poly.type
_entity_poly.pdbx_seq_one_letter_code
_entity_poly.pdbx_strand_id
1 'polypeptide(L)'
;MKAPTLLKLLHYFPTTRLTEGGTVRVAIDICTVLANRGHDVFWLTCDDTDVPESWKNGEPNTPSVICLGQFEKSGKRLTAEQLAVASKAIKNVEVVHVHAMWDPSNPQIAKICDSIGTPWVLSIHGMLDDWCMTQRGSKKKFYLATVGRRMVRTAAVFHTTAEEENRQASRWFKHNKVAVVPCIVDLEPYKNVPSPQEAFDVYGKSDAPTVLFLSRVHEKKSIETLIDAIAIVKQRGSSIRLFIAGTGDEAYIKTLEERAKSAGVADETSFLGLVVGSLKLSLYAMADVFALPTQQENFGLVYPEAMLCETPAIGTRGTDIWKELQEGGAVIADRTPEAFANAIETLVNDKEALDTKGKKGR
;
A
#
# COMPACT_ATOMS: atom_id res chain seq x y z
N MET A 1 29.47 18.62 -3.77
CA MET A 1 28.10 18.59 -3.23
C MET A 1 28.18 18.98 -1.75
N LYS A 2 27.31 19.89 -1.26
CA LYS A 2 27.23 20.15 0.19
C LYS A 2 26.76 18.88 0.89
N ALA A 3 27.32 18.55 2.05
CA ALA A 3 26.80 17.47 2.88
C ALA A 3 25.31 17.70 3.14
N PRO A 4 24.46 16.64 3.10
CA PRO A 4 23.06 16.80 3.41
C PRO A 4 22.87 17.34 4.82
N THR A 5 21.99 18.32 4.97
CA THR A 5 21.65 18.84 6.31
C THR A 5 20.89 17.76 7.05
N LEU A 6 21.43 17.30 8.18
CA LEU A 6 20.74 16.35 9.05
C LEU A 6 19.63 17.10 9.82
N LEU A 7 18.45 16.51 9.87
CA LEU A 7 17.26 17.10 10.47
C LEU A 7 16.74 16.22 11.60
N LYS A 8 16.04 16.86 12.55
CA LYS A 8 15.21 16.19 13.55
C LYS A 8 13.78 16.16 13.05
N LEU A 9 13.28 14.95 12.79
CA LEU A 9 12.00 14.71 12.14
C LEU A 9 11.07 13.92 13.08
N LEU A 10 9.80 14.28 13.13
CA LEU A 10 8.79 13.50 13.84
C LEU A 10 7.70 13.05 12.86
N HIS A 11 7.49 11.74 12.78
CA HIS A 11 6.38 11.17 12.04
C HIS A 11 5.27 10.79 13.01
N TYR A 12 4.06 11.23 12.73
CA TYR A 12 2.87 10.87 13.48
C TYR A 12 1.97 9.94 12.68
N PHE A 13 1.75 8.75 13.21
CA PHE A 13 0.73 7.82 12.76
C PHE A 13 0.05 7.20 14.00
N PRO A 14 -1.29 7.25 14.11
CA PRO A 14 -1.97 6.84 15.34
C PRO A 14 -1.85 5.35 15.68
N THR A 15 -1.46 4.52 14.72
CA THR A 15 -1.27 3.07 14.91
C THR A 15 -0.09 2.55 14.08
N THR A 16 0.58 1.52 14.57
CA THR A 16 1.59 0.77 13.82
C THR A 16 1.12 -0.60 13.37
N ARG A 17 -0.17 -0.91 13.54
CA ARG A 17 -0.70 -2.22 13.12
C ARG A 17 -0.62 -2.40 11.62
N LEU A 18 0.19 -3.33 11.16
CA LEU A 18 0.36 -3.67 9.74
C LEU A 18 -0.93 -4.24 9.12
N THR A 19 -1.84 -4.77 9.94
CA THR A 19 -3.17 -5.22 9.53
C THR A 19 -4.06 -4.07 9.03
N GLU A 20 -3.79 -2.82 9.41
CA GLU A 20 -4.49 -1.64 8.89
C GLU A 20 -4.14 -1.33 7.41
N GLY A 21 -3.08 -1.96 6.89
CA GLY A 21 -2.74 -1.94 5.46
C GLY A 21 -1.44 -1.25 5.10
N GLY A 22 -1.21 -1.12 3.79
CA GLY A 22 0.06 -0.64 3.21
C GLY A 22 0.49 0.76 3.64
N THR A 23 -0.44 1.63 4.06
CA THR A 23 -0.12 3.00 4.50
C THR A 23 0.79 3.02 5.73
N VAL A 24 0.55 2.12 6.70
CA VAL A 24 1.41 1.98 7.89
C VAL A 24 2.80 1.52 7.47
N ARG A 25 2.88 0.53 6.59
CA ARG A 25 4.15 0.01 6.07
C ARG A 25 4.96 1.11 5.37
N VAL A 26 4.34 1.88 4.48
CA VAL A 26 4.98 3.02 3.80
C VAL A 26 5.56 4.02 4.79
N ALA A 27 4.80 4.36 5.84
CA ALA A 27 5.27 5.32 6.84
C ALA A 27 6.46 4.78 7.65
N ILE A 28 6.47 3.49 8.02
CA ILE A 28 7.59 2.80 8.66
C ILE A 28 8.82 2.80 7.75
N ASP A 29 8.66 2.44 6.47
CA ASP A 29 9.77 2.38 5.52
C ASP A 29 10.41 3.76 5.30
N ILE A 30 9.62 4.82 5.20
CA ILE A 30 10.12 6.20 5.12
C ILE A 30 10.96 6.54 6.36
N CYS A 31 10.47 6.24 7.56
CA CYS A 31 11.19 6.51 8.80
C CYS A 31 12.51 5.74 8.87
N THR A 32 12.49 4.45 8.51
CA THR A 32 13.69 3.60 8.46
C THR A 32 14.74 4.18 7.52
N VAL A 33 14.34 4.55 6.31
CA VAL A 33 15.28 5.10 5.31
C VAL A 33 15.85 6.46 5.75
N LEU A 34 15.03 7.31 6.36
CA LEU A 34 15.50 8.61 6.87
C LEU A 34 16.50 8.43 8.02
N ALA A 35 16.23 7.51 8.95
CA ALA A 35 17.16 7.22 10.05
C ALA A 35 18.46 6.61 9.53
N ASN A 36 18.42 5.69 8.56
CA ASN A 36 19.59 5.12 7.89
C ASN A 36 20.42 6.16 7.13
N ARG A 37 19.82 7.28 6.71
CA ARG A 37 20.52 8.43 6.12
C ARG A 37 21.11 9.39 7.16
N GLY A 38 20.97 9.07 8.45
CA GLY A 38 21.53 9.83 9.57
C GLY A 38 20.63 10.92 10.13
N HIS A 39 19.37 11.05 9.68
CA HIS A 39 18.41 11.95 10.31
C HIS A 39 18.02 11.42 11.71
N ASP A 40 17.76 12.34 12.65
CA ASP A 40 17.21 12.02 13.97
C ASP A 40 15.68 11.92 13.84
N VAL A 41 15.18 10.68 13.76
CA VAL A 41 13.77 10.39 13.44
C VAL A 41 13.03 9.92 14.67
N PHE A 42 11.88 10.54 14.94
CA PHE A 42 10.95 10.16 15.99
C PHE A 42 9.66 9.62 15.40
N TRP A 43 9.20 8.49 15.91
CA TRP A 43 7.91 7.91 15.61
C TRP A 43 6.94 8.11 16.77
N LEU A 44 5.92 8.95 16.56
CA LEU A 44 4.87 9.23 17.55
C LEU A 44 3.63 8.45 17.19
N THR A 45 3.14 7.60 18.10
CA THR A 45 2.00 6.72 17.87
C THR A 45 1.15 6.53 19.12
N CYS A 46 -0.08 6.04 18.96
CA CYS A 46 -0.92 5.60 20.08
C CYS A 46 -0.94 4.08 20.25
N ASP A 47 -0.43 3.34 19.28
CA ASP A 47 -0.37 1.89 19.29
C ASP A 47 0.93 1.43 18.60
N ASP A 48 1.82 0.83 19.37
CA ASP A 48 3.17 0.39 18.97
C ASP A 48 3.27 -1.12 18.69
N THR A 49 2.13 -1.78 18.41
CA THR A 49 2.04 -3.25 18.28
C THR A 49 3.07 -3.83 17.32
N ASP A 50 3.12 -3.33 16.07
CA ASP A 50 4.00 -3.85 15.02
C ASP A 50 5.19 -2.90 14.73
N VAL A 51 5.61 -2.12 15.74
CA VAL A 51 6.86 -1.35 15.65
C VAL A 51 8.03 -2.33 15.50
N PRO A 52 8.96 -2.11 14.54
CA PRO A 52 10.13 -2.96 14.38
C PRO A 52 10.91 -3.12 15.69
N GLU A 53 11.35 -4.35 15.99
CA GLU A 53 12.09 -4.65 17.23
C GLU A 53 13.37 -3.83 17.37
N SER A 54 14.07 -3.55 16.26
CA SER A 54 15.25 -2.69 16.24
C SER A 54 14.97 -1.27 16.76
N TRP A 55 13.74 -0.74 16.49
CA TRP A 55 13.34 0.57 17.01
C TRP A 55 13.03 0.52 18.51
N LYS A 56 12.38 -0.56 18.97
CA LYS A 56 12.08 -0.76 20.40
C LYS A 56 13.36 -0.92 21.21
N ASN A 57 14.36 -1.59 20.63
CA ASN A 57 15.66 -1.82 21.25
C ASN A 57 16.60 -0.58 21.17
N GLY A 58 16.22 0.46 20.45
CA GLY A 58 17.05 1.67 20.28
C GLY A 58 18.35 1.37 19.52
N GLU A 59 18.30 0.52 18.51
CA GLU A 59 19.48 0.20 17.71
C GLU A 59 19.99 1.44 16.95
N PRO A 60 21.30 1.53 16.65
CA PRO A 60 21.86 2.64 15.92
C PRO A 60 21.16 2.85 14.56
N ASN A 61 20.97 4.10 14.18
CA ASN A 61 20.31 4.49 12.92
C ASN A 61 18.86 4.01 12.78
N THR A 62 18.17 3.83 13.90
CA THR A 62 16.74 3.52 13.91
C THR A 62 15.92 4.67 14.52
N PRO A 63 14.65 4.83 14.13
CA PRO A 63 13.77 5.81 14.74
C PRO A 63 13.53 5.57 16.23
N SER A 64 13.45 6.65 17.00
CA SER A 64 13.06 6.62 18.41
C SER A 64 11.55 6.61 18.55
N VAL A 65 10.98 5.66 19.29
CA VAL A 65 9.54 5.49 19.45
C VAL A 65 9.00 6.25 20.65
N ILE A 66 7.94 7.02 20.44
CA ILE A 66 7.17 7.70 21.49
C ILE A 66 5.74 7.17 21.43
N CYS A 67 5.39 6.26 22.33
CA CYS A 67 4.03 5.72 22.44
C CYS A 67 3.21 6.55 23.42
N LEU A 68 2.10 7.13 22.93
CA LEU A 68 1.15 7.91 23.72
C LEU A 68 0.17 7.04 24.51
N GLY A 69 0.17 5.71 24.26
CA GLY A 69 -0.83 4.79 24.77
C GLY A 69 -2.14 4.85 23.96
N GLN A 70 -2.95 3.81 24.12
CA GLN A 70 -4.20 3.66 23.39
C GLN A 70 -5.20 4.79 23.65
N PHE A 71 -6.11 5.00 22.71
CA PHE A 71 -7.18 5.98 22.88
C PHE A 71 -8.12 5.54 23.99
N GLU A 72 -8.28 6.38 25.00
CA GLU A 72 -9.16 6.10 26.17
C GLU A 72 -10.66 6.21 25.83
N LYS A 73 -11.00 6.98 24.79
CA LYS A 73 -12.39 7.27 24.41
C LYS A 73 -12.70 6.79 23.01
N SER A 74 -13.93 6.34 22.80
CA SER A 74 -14.50 6.17 21.47
C SER A 74 -14.36 7.47 20.68
N GLY A 75 -13.80 7.40 19.44
CA GLY A 75 -13.59 8.57 18.58
C GLY A 75 -12.13 8.93 18.33
N LYS A 76 -11.18 8.15 18.81
CA LYS A 76 -9.74 8.27 18.49
C LYS A 76 -9.19 9.71 18.67
N ARG A 77 -9.55 10.39 19.77
CA ARG A 77 -9.02 11.72 20.13
C ARG A 77 -8.02 11.59 21.26
N LEU A 78 -6.95 12.35 21.17
CA LEU A 78 -5.92 12.44 22.21
C LEU A 78 -6.47 13.15 23.44
N THR A 79 -6.11 12.65 24.63
CA THR A 79 -6.39 13.26 25.93
C THR A 79 -5.46 14.47 26.17
N ALA A 80 -5.74 15.24 27.22
CA ALA A 80 -4.88 16.37 27.60
C ALA A 80 -3.44 15.94 27.92
N GLU A 81 -3.27 14.79 28.56
CA GLU A 81 -1.97 14.22 28.90
C GLU A 81 -1.21 13.77 27.64
N GLN A 82 -1.88 13.05 26.76
CA GLN A 82 -1.31 12.64 25.46
C GLN A 82 -0.91 13.87 24.62
N LEU A 83 -1.74 14.92 24.60
CA LEU A 83 -1.42 16.18 23.92
C LEU A 83 -0.21 16.91 24.54
N ALA A 84 -0.04 16.85 25.86
CA ALA A 84 1.12 17.43 26.51
C ALA A 84 2.43 16.71 26.12
N VAL A 85 2.42 15.36 26.06
CA VAL A 85 3.56 14.55 25.59
C VAL A 85 3.85 14.86 24.12
N ALA A 86 2.83 14.85 23.25
CA ALA A 86 2.98 15.19 21.84
C ALA A 86 3.55 16.60 21.64
N SER A 87 3.05 17.59 22.40
CA SER A 87 3.52 18.97 22.34
C SER A 87 5.02 19.08 22.72
N LYS A 88 5.46 18.35 23.75
CA LYS A 88 6.87 18.30 24.14
C LYS A 88 7.74 17.68 23.04
N ALA A 89 7.28 16.59 22.41
CA ALA A 89 7.99 15.96 21.31
C ALA A 89 8.10 16.89 20.10
N ILE A 90 6.98 17.51 19.68
CA ILE A 90 6.92 18.41 18.51
C ILE A 90 7.79 19.65 18.69
N LYS A 91 7.92 20.18 19.91
CA LYS A 91 8.77 21.34 20.19
C LYS A 91 10.26 21.07 19.96
N ASN A 92 10.68 19.82 20.01
CA ASN A 92 12.08 19.40 19.93
C ASN A 92 12.51 18.94 18.53
N VAL A 93 11.65 19.09 17.52
CA VAL A 93 11.94 18.69 16.14
C VAL A 93 11.79 19.84 15.17
N GLU A 94 12.39 19.71 13.99
CA GLU A 94 12.39 20.76 12.97
C GLU A 94 11.21 20.62 12.00
N VAL A 95 10.72 19.38 11.79
CA VAL A 95 9.58 19.10 10.90
C VAL A 95 8.75 17.96 11.46
N VAL A 96 7.44 18.08 11.36
CA VAL A 96 6.49 17.00 11.67
C VAL A 96 5.86 16.48 10.40
N HIS A 97 5.76 15.17 10.25
CA HIS A 97 5.08 14.52 9.15
C HIS A 97 3.83 13.79 9.69
N VAL A 98 2.66 14.27 9.30
CA VAL A 98 1.36 13.70 9.69
C VAL A 98 0.86 12.82 8.56
N HIS A 99 0.56 11.57 8.87
CA HIS A 99 0.07 10.59 7.90
C HIS A 99 -1.44 10.39 8.03
N ALA A 100 -2.07 10.11 6.89
CA ALA A 100 -3.50 9.90 6.70
C ALA A 100 -4.36 11.17 6.85
N MET A 101 -5.58 11.14 6.28
CA MET A 101 -6.46 12.31 6.25
C MET A 101 -7.57 12.25 7.30
N TRP A 102 -8.10 11.06 7.58
CA TRP A 102 -9.38 10.92 8.27
C TRP A 102 -9.28 10.63 9.77
N ASP A 103 -8.06 10.46 10.31
CA ASP A 103 -7.92 10.16 11.73
C ASP A 103 -8.27 11.39 12.58
N PRO A 104 -9.15 11.24 13.60
CA PRO A 104 -9.58 12.36 14.44
C PRO A 104 -8.49 13.00 15.29
N SER A 105 -7.37 12.32 15.51
CA SER A 105 -6.22 12.86 16.25
C SER A 105 -5.32 13.76 15.40
N ASN A 106 -5.29 13.56 14.07
CA ASN A 106 -4.46 14.36 13.15
C ASN A 106 -4.70 15.88 13.27
N PRO A 107 -5.96 16.38 13.33
CA PRO A 107 -6.22 17.80 13.56
C PRO A 107 -5.69 18.34 14.89
N GLN A 108 -5.59 17.47 15.92
CA GLN A 108 -5.05 17.87 17.21
C GLN A 108 -3.52 18.05 17.12
N ILE A 109 -2.83 17.13 16.44
CA ILE A 109 -1.38 17.25 16.16
C ILE A 109 -1.10 18.47 15.29
N ALA A 110 -1.84 18.66 14.18
CA ALA A 110 -1.71 19.84 13.33
C ALA A 110 -1.87 21.16 14.11
N LYS A 111 -2.85 21.21 15.02
CA LYS A 111 -3.07 22.38 15.89
C LYS A 111 -1.87 22.64 16.81
N ILE A 112 -1.21 21.61 17.35
CA ILE A 112 0.00 21.75 18.15
C ILE A 112 1.13 22.32 17.28
N CYS A 113 1.37 21.76 16.09
CA CYS A 113 2.38 22.26 15.15
C CYS A 113 2.15 23.74 14.84
N ASP A 114 0.92 24.12 14.49
CA ASP A 114 0.55 25.51 14.21
C ASP A 114 0.80 26.45 15.41
N SER A 115 0.49 26.00 16.64
CA SER A 115 0.65 26.79 17.86
C SER A 115 2.11 27.01 18.28
N ILE A 116 2.97 26.04 17.97
CA ILE A 116 4.41 26.09 18.29
C ILE A 116 5.17 26.76 17.14
N GLY A 117 4.64 26.77 15.92
CA GLY A 117 5.30 27.24 14.72
C GLY A 117 6.21 26.21 14.05
N THR A 118 6.08 24.92 14.42
CA THR A 118 6.83 23.84 13.80
C THR A 118 6.21 23.52 12.45
N PRO A 119 6.95 23.60 11.31
CA PRO A 119 6.42 23.24 10.00
C PRO A 119 6.04 21.76 9.94
N TRP A 120 4.98 21.46 9.20
CA TRP A 120 4.53 20.08 9.08
C TRP A 120 4.03 19.72 7.69
N VAL A 121 4.17 18.45 7.35
CA VAL A 121 3.78 17.83 6.07
C VAL A 121 2.55 16.98 6.28
N LEU A 122 1.62 17.00 5.33
CA LEU A 122 0.45 16.12 5.31
C LEU A 122 0.56 15.12 4.16
N SER A 123 0.66 13.84 4.47
CA SER A 123 0.55 12.73 3.50
C SER A 123 -0.83 12.11 3.54
N ILE A 124 -1.53 12.05 2.40
CA ILE A 124 -2.91 11.56 2.33
C ILE A 124 -3.05 10.09 1.98
N HIS A 125 -2.05 9.49 1.34
CA HIS A 125 -2.02 8.06 1.01
C HIS A 125 -3.28 7.54 0.30
N GLY A 126 -3.71 8.20 -0.79
CA GLY A 126 -4.87 7.82 -1.58
C GLY A 126 -6.22 8.08 -0.92
N MET A 127 -6.26 8.73 0.25
CA MET A 127 -7.52 8.91 0.99
C MET A 127 -8.47 9.95 0.41
N LEU A 128 -8.05 10.68 -0.63
CA LEU A 128 -8.85 11.64 -1.37
C LEU A 128 -9.10 11.21 -2.82
N ASP A 129 -8.85 9.92 -3.11
CA ASP A 129 -9.19 9.33 -4.39
C ASP A 129 -10.71 9.32 -4.65
N ASP A 130 -11.09 9.21 -5.91
CA ASP A 130 -12.48 9.25 -6.33
C ASP A 130 -13.30 8.14 -5.65
N TRP A 131 -12.77 6.92 -5.54
CA TRP A 131 -13.46 5.81 -4.88
C TRP A 131 -13.63 6.06 -3.38
N CYS A 132 -12.57 6.46 -2.70
CA CYS A 132 -12.62 6.77 -1.27
C CYS A 132 -13.66 7.85 -0.98
N MET A 133 -13.75 8.86 -1.84
CA MET A 133 -14.69 9.98 -1.66
C MET A 133 -16.15 9.61 -1.95
N THR A 134 -16.44 8.49 -2.64
CA THR A 134 -17.82 7.96 -2.74
C THR A 134 -18.27 7.29 -1.45
N GLN A 135 -17.35 6.72 -0.67
CA GLN A 135 -17.64 6.03 0.58
C GLN A 135 -17.94 7.03 1.70
N ARG A 136 -19.17 7.05 2.23
CA ARG A 136 -19.63 8.02 3.24
C ARG A 136 -19.40 9.49 2.80
N GLY A 137 -19.57 9.78 1.51
CA GLY A 137 -19.14 11.01 0.85
C GLY A 137 -19.66 12.30 1.51
N SER A 138 -20.91 12.34 2.02
CA SER A 138 -21.45 13.52 2.70
C SER A 138 -20.68 13.88 3.98
N LYS A 139 -20.35 12.87 4.80
CA LYS A 139 -19.56 13.07 6.04
C LYS A 139 -18.14 13.55 5.73
N LYS A 140 -17.50 12.98 4.70
CA LYS A 140 -16.16 13.37 4.26
C LYS A 140 -16.15 14.78 3.69
N LYS A 141 -17.12 15.14 2.86
CA LYS A 141 -17.27 16.51 2.34
C LYS A 141 -17.47 17.53 3.46
N PHE A 142 -18.30 17.22 4.46
CA PHE A 142 -18.47 18.09 5.62
C PHE A 142 -17.16 18.24 6.43
N TYR A 143 -16.46 17.13 6.67
CA TYR A 143 -15.16 17.17 7.33
C TYR A 143 -14.15 18.04 6.55
N LEU A 144 -14.06 17.87 5.22
CA LEU A 144 -13.17 18.68 4.37
C LEU A 144 -13.53 20.16 4.39
N ALA A 145 -14.82 20.50 4.43
CA ALA A 145 -15.27 21.88 4.48
C ALA A 145 -14.94 22.58 5.82
N THR A 146 -14.69 21.82 6.87
CA THR A 146 -14.45 22.31 8.24
C THR A 146 -13.02 22.02 8.71
N VAL A 147 -12.83 20.91 9.40
CA VAL A 147 -11.55 20.53 10.02
C VAL A 147 -10.47 20.24 8.98
N GLY A 148 -10.78 19.46 7.95
CA GLY A 148 -9.85 19.07 6.90
C GLY A 148 -9.33 20.28 6.12
N ARG A 149 -10.19 21.27 5.83
CA ARG A 149 -9.78 22.51 5.16
C ARG A 149 -8.69 23.25 5.94
N ARG A 150 -8.83 23.30 7.27
CA ARG A 150 -7.80 23.94 8.11
C ARG A 150 -6.49 23.17 8.01
N MET A 151 -6.52 21.85 8.20
CA MET A 151 -5.32 21.01 8.11
C MET A 151 -4.58 21.22 6.80
N VAL A 152 -5.28 21.15 5.65
CA VAL A 152 -4.64 21.35 4.36
C VAL A 152 -4.06 22.76 4.21
N ARG A 153 -4.72 23.77 4.71
CA ARG A 153 -4.25 25.16 4.59
C ARG A 153 -3.04 25.48 5.44
N THR A 154 -2.88 24.85 6.61
CA THR A 154 -1.80 25.14 7.56
C THR A 154 -0.60 24.20 7.38
N ALA A 155 -0.75 23.06 6.71
CA ALA A 155 0.37 22.22 6.32
C ALA A 155 1.38 23.03 5.48
N ALA A 156 2.66 22.93 5.80
CA ALA A 156 3.71 23.59 5.04
C ALA A 156 3.86 22.98 3.64
N VAL A 157 3.65 21.64 3.55
CA VAL A 157 3.67 20.87 2.31
C VAL A 157 2.55 19.83 2.34
N PHE A 158 1.91 19.65 1.19
CA PHE A 158 0.98 18.57 0.93
C PHE A 158 1.69 17.49 0.11
N HIS A 159 1.83 16.30 0.68
CA HIS A 159 2.55 15.20 0.06
C HIS A 159 1.59 14.20 -0.56
N THR A 160 1.85 13.85 -1.81
CA THR A 160 1.20 12.78 -2.55
C THR A 160 2.24 11.80 -3.10
N THR A 161 1.85 10.55 -3.32
CA THR A 161 2.76 9.50 -3.76
C THR A 161 2.81 9.34 -5.28
N ALA A 162 1.86 9.96 -5.99
CA ALA A 162 1.76 9.94 -7.44
C ALA A 162 1.13 11.23 -7.97
N GLU A 163 1.40 11.57 -9.23
CA GLU A 163 0.77 12.72 -9.90
C GLU A 163 -0.74 12.54 -10.03
N GLU A 164 -1.20 11.33 -10.25
CA GLU A 164 -2.63 11.03 -10.34
C GLU A 164 -3.32 11.23 -8.99
N GLU A 165 -2.69 10.82 -7.88
CA GLU A 165 -3.18 11.12 -6.53
C GLU A 165 -3.32 12.62 -6.30
N ASN A 166 -2.30 13.41 -6.71
CA ASN A 166 -2.35 14.87 -6.64
C ASN A 166 -3.51 15.45 -7.48
N ARG A 167 -3.70 14.94 -8.70
CA ARG A 167 -4.78 15.36 -9.60
C ARG A 167 -6.16 15.10 -8.98
N GLN A 168 -6.36 13.93 -8.37
CA GLN A 168 -7.62 13.58 -7.70
C GLN A 168 -7.85 14.42 -6.45
N ALA A 169 -6.83 14.58 -5.59
CA ALA A 169 -6.90 15.39 -4.38
C ALA A 169 -7.19 16.86 -4.69
N SER A 170 -6.65 17.41 -5.79
CA SER A 170 -6.83 18.80 -6.22
C SER A 170 -8.27 19.16 -6.56
N ARG A 171 -9.17 18.20 -6.75
CA ARG A 171 -10.61 18.42 -6.92
C ARG A 171 -11.30 18.88 -5.63
N TRP A 172 -10.72 18.53 -4.47
CA TRP A 172 -11.28 18.81 -3.16
C TRP A 172 -10.73 20.08 -2.54
N PHE A 173 -9.45 20.37 -2.78
CA PHE A 173 -8.79 21.59 -2.37
C PHE A 173 -7.48 21.80 -3.14
N LYS A 174 -7.09 23.05 -3.24
CA LYS A 174 -5.79 23.41 -3.80
C LYS A 174 -4.82 23.74 -2.68
N HIS A 175 -3.62 23.21 -2.76
CA HIS A 175 -2.51 23.57 -1.89
C HIS A 175 -1.39 24.21 -2.70
N ASN A 176 -0.76 25.27 -2.16
CA ASN A 176 0.25 26.05 -2.88
C ASN A 176 1.61 25.33 -2.99
N LYS A 177 1.86 24.35 -2.10
CA LYS A 177 3.12 23.60 -2.06
C LYS A 177 2.79 22.11 -2.00
N VAL A 178 2.79 21.47 -3.15
CA VAL A 178 2.64 20.02 -3.29
C VAL A 178 4.00 19.42 -3.57
N ALA A 179 4.32 18.30 -2.92
CA ALA A 179 5.44 17.44 -3.23
C ALA A 179 4.90 16.06 -3.64
N VAL A 180 5.20 15.66 -4.85
CA VAL A 180 4.93 14.30 -5.33
C VAL A 180 6.20 13.49 -5.09
N VAL A 181 6.17 12.59 -4.11
CA VAL A 181 7.29 11.72 -3.76
C VAL A 181 6.76 10.29 -3.66
N PRO A 182 7.21 9.39 -4.54
CA PRO A 182 6.75 8.01 -4.56
C PRO A 182 7.00 7.27 -3.24
N CYS A 183 6.23 6.20 -3.01
CA CYS A 183 6.50 5.30 -1.90
C CYS A 183 7.90 4.69 -2.03
N ILE A 184 8.56 4.53 -0.91
CA ILE A 184 9.85 3.84 -0.83
C ILE A 184 9.58 2.34 -0.78
N VAL A 185 10.34 1.57 -1.55
CA VAL A 185 10.39 0.11 -1.47
C VAL A 185 11.75 -0.26 -0.89
N ASP A 186 11.76 -1.06 0.19
CA ASP A 186 13.00 -1.64 0.70
C ASP A 186 13.50 -2.70 -0.29
N LEU A 187 14.66 -2.47 -0.88
CA LEU A 187 15.24 -3.37 -1.89
C LEU A 187 16.05 -4.54 -1.28
N GLU A 188 16.35 -4.49 0.02
CA GLU A 188 17.19 -5.54 0.65
C GLU A 188 16.60 -6.95 0.51
N PRO A 189 15.29 -7.19 0.76
CA PRO A 189 14.68 -8.51 0.60
C PRO A 189 14.74 -9.06 -0.84
N TYR A 190 14.87 -8.15 -1.83
CA TYR A 190 14.83 -8.51 -3.25
C TYR A 190 16.22 -8.67 -3.88
N LYS A 191 17.31 -8.40 -3.15
CA LYS A 191 18.68 -8.66 -3.65
C LYS A 191 18.92 -10.14 -3.89
N ASN A 192 18.35 -10.99 -3.04
CA ASN A 192 18.43 -12.44 -3.14
C ASN A 192 17.02 -13.02 -3.01
N VAL A 193 16.23 -12.93 -4.07
CA VAL A 193 14.89 -13.50 -4.11
C VAL A 193 14.99 -15.01 -3.87
N PRO A 194 14.25 -15.58 -2.90
CA PRO A 194 14.22 -17.03 -2.68
C PRO A 194 13.80 -17.77 -3.95
N SER A 195 14.28 -18.99 -4.12
CA SER A 195 13.80 -19.85 -5.19
C SER A 195 12.30 -20.15 -5.00
N PRO A 196 11.57 -20.51 -6.06
CA PRO A 196 10.15 -20.87 -5.96
C PRO A 196 9.90 -22.17 -5.17
N GLN A 197 10.96 -22.84 -4.67
CA GLN A 197 10.86 -24.16 -4.05
C GLN A 197 10.01 -24.14 -2.77
N GLU A 198 10.17 -23.15 -1.91
CA GLU A 198 9.36 -23.02 -0.68
C GLU A 198 7.86 -22.94 -1.00
N ALA A 199 7.49 -22.19 -2.03
CA ALA A 199 6.10 -22.10 -2.48
C ALA A 199 5.63 -23.41 -3.16
N PHE A 200 6.49 -24.09 -3.91
CA PHE A 200 6.16 -25.41 -4.48
C PHE A 200 5.94 -26.47 -3.40
N ASP A 201 6.73 -26.44 -2.32
CA ASP A 201 6.60 -27.38 -1.22
C ASP A 201 5.27 -27.21 -0.47
N VAL A 202 4.80 -25.95 -0.36
CA VAL A 202 3.55 -25.62 0.35
C VAL A 202 2.31 -25.77 -0.54
N TYR A 203 2.37 -25.29 -1.81
CA TYR A 203 1.20 -25.16 -2.68
C TYR A 203 1.20 -26.13 -3.88
N GLY A 204 2.22 -26.95 -3.99
CA GLY A 204 2.37 -27.93 -5.07
C GLY A 204 2.89 -27.34 -6.38
N LYS A 205 3.73 -28.12 -7.06
CA LYS A 205 4.17 -27.83 -8.42
C LYS A 205 3.08 -28.24 -9.43
N SER A 206 2.95 -27.49 -10.52
CA SER A 206 2.01 -27.80 -11.62
C SER A 206 2.64 -27.42 -12.95
N ASP A 207 2.24 -28.11 -14.00
CA ASP A 207 2.59 -27.74 -15.38
C ASP A 207 1.71 -26.61 -15.91
N ALA A 208 0.52 -26.39 -15.30
CA ALA A 208 -0.33 -25.27 -15.62
C ALA A 208 0.25 -23.94 -15.07
N PRO A 209 0.30 -22.89 -15.89
CA PRO A 209 0.72 -21.57 -15.45
C PRO A 209 -0.06 -21.08 -14.24
N THR A 210 0.61 -20.31 -13.37
CA THR A 210 0.03 -19.79 -12.13
C THR A 210 -0.14 -18.29 -12.22
N VAL A 211 -1.38 -17.82 -12.08
CA VAL A 211 -1.73 -16.42 -11.87
C VAL A 211 -1.85 -16.17 -10.37
N LEU A 212 -1.11 -15.18 -9.87
CA LEU A 212 -1.13 -14.77 -8.47
C LEU A 212 -1.87 -13.44 -8.31
N PHE A 213 -2.88 -13.43 -7.45
CA PHE A 213 -3.40 -12.25 -6.79
C PHE A 213 -2.83 -12.21 -5.37
N LEU A 214 -2.23 -11.09 -4.97
CA LEU A 214 -1.74 -10.89 -3.61
C LEU A 214 -2.10 -9.49 -3.12
N SER A 215 -3.10 -9.39 -2.27
CA SER A 215 -3.57 -8.14 -1.63
C SER A 215 -4.61 -8.48 -0.58
N ARG A 216 -5.10 -7.48 0.17
CA ARG A 216 -6.31 -7.67 0.98
C ARG A 216 -7.47 -8.15 0.09
N VAL A 217 -8.19 -9.16 0.54
CA VAL A 217 -9.41 -9.63 -0.13
C VAL A 217 -10.53 -8.65 0.21
N HIS A 218 -10.84 -7.75 -0.75
CA HIS A 218 -11.80 -6.66 -0.57
C HIS A 218 -12.43 -6.30 -1.92
N GLU A 219 -13.70 -5.92 -1.92
CA GLU A 219 -14.47 -5.56 -3.14
C GLU A 219 -13.77 -4.55 -4.06
N LYS A 220 -13.03 -3.59 -3.47
CA LYS A 220 -12.21 -2.61 -4.21
C LYS A 220 -11.20 -3.27 -5.16
N LYS A 221 -10.82 -4.52 -4.89
CA LYS A 221 -9.81 -5.27 -5.66
C LYS A 221 -10.40 -6.03 -6.84
N SER A 222 -11.73 -6.13 -6.93
CA SER A 222 -12.47 -6.74 -8.05
C SER A 222 -11.98 -8.15 -8.38
N ILE A 223 -11.82 -8.99 -7.36
CA ILE A 223 -11.30 -10.37 -7.50
C ILE A 223 -12.23 -11.20 -8.38
N GLU A 224 -13.52 -10.87 -8.38
CA GLU A 224 -14.54 -11.47 -9.26
C GLU A 224 -14.13 -11.39 -10.73
N THR A 225 -13.57 -10.24 -11.15
CA THR A 225 -13.09 -10.05 -12.53
C THR A 225 -12.00 -11.06 -12.89
N LEU A 226 -11.12 -11.38 -11.93
CA LEU A 226 -10.05 -12.34 -12.16
C LEU A 226 -10.56 -13.77 -12.20
N ILE A 227 -11.49 -14.16 -11.31
CA ILE A 227 -12.14 -15.48 -11.33
C ILE A 227 -12.85 -15.70 -12.68
N ASP A 228 -13.61 -14.71 -13.16
CA ASP A 228 -14.29 -14.79 -14.44
C ASP A 228 -13.31 -14.85 -15.61
N ALA A 229 -12.18 -14.13 -15.52
CA ALA A 229 -11.14 -14.21 -16.55
C ALA A 229 -10.55 -15.63 -16.66
N ILE A 230 -10.30 -16.30 -15.52
CA ILE A 230 -9.85 -17.70 -15.52
C ILE A 230 -10.91 -18.63 -16.15
N ALA A 231 -12.21 -18.39 -15.89
CA ALA A 231 -13.27 -19.16 -16.53
C ALA A 231 -13.28 -18.98 -18.06
N ILE A 232 -13.04 -17.78 -18.57
CA ILE A 232 -12.91 -17.51 -20.01
C ILE A 232 -11.70 -18.27 -20.59
N VAL A 233 -10.55 -18.20 -19.92
CA VAL A 233 -9.32 -18.90 -20.35
C VAL A 233 -9.57 -20.43 -20.41
N LYS A 234 -10.21 -20.98 -19.39
CA LYS A 234 -10.59 -22.42 -19.36
C LYS A 234 -11.55 -22.78 -20.50
N GLN A 235 -12.56 -21.95 -20.79
CA GLN A 235 -13.48 -22.17 -21.92
C GLN A 235 -12.76 -22.16 -23.27
N ARG A 236 -11.65 -21.44 -23.40
CA ARG A 236 -10.78 -21.40 -24.58
C ARG A 236 -9.82 -22.59 -24.66
N GLY A 237 -9.86 -23.50 -23.69
CA GLY A 237 -9.09 -24.75 -23.67
C GLY A 237 -7.71 -24.65 -23.01
N SER A 238 -7.40 -23.55 -22.34
CA SER A 238 -6.14 -23.40 -21.57
C SER A 238 -6.37 -23.73 -20.09
N SER A 239 -5.39 -24.40 -19.47
CA SER A 239 -5.40 -24.67 -18.03
C SER A 239 -4.52 -23.66 -17.31
N ILE A 240 -5.07 -22.96 -16.30
CA ILE A 240 -4.36 -21.94 -15.52
C ILE A 240 -4.78 -22.08 -14.04
N ARG A 241 -3.83 -22.02 -13.12
CA ARG A 241 -4.11 -21.93 -11.68
C ARG A 241 -4.25 -20.47 -11.26
N LEU A 242 -5.21 -20.18 -10.40
CA LEU A 242 -5.37 -18.89 -9.73
C LEU A 242 -5.11 -19.03 -8.23
N PHE A 243 -4.12 -18.32 -7.73
CA PHE A 243 -3.85 -18.20 -6.32
C PHE A 243 -4.28 -16.83 -5.80
N ILE A 244 -5.13 -16.82 -4.78
CA ILE A 244 -5.63 -15.63 -4.11
C ILE A 244 -5.02 -15.58 -2.70
N ALA A 245 -3.95 -14.80 -2.55
CA ALA A 245 -3.23 -14.62 -1.29
C ALA A 245 -3.66 -13.31 -0.62
N GLY A 246 -4.07 -13.40 0.64
CA GLY A 246 -4.48 -12.27 1.47
C GLY A 246 -5.65 -12.63 2.38
N THR A 247 -5.94 -11.73 3.31
CA THR A 247 -7.08 -11.83 4.22
C THR A 247 -8.14 -10.77 3.90
N GLY A 248 -9.37 -11.01 4.32
CA GLY A 248 -10.49 -10.12 4.12
C GLY A 248 -11.68 -10.49 4.99
N ASP A 249 -12.83 -9.91 4.68
CA ASP A 249 -14.10 -10.28 5.29
C ASP A 249 -14.49 -11.72 4.89
N GLU A 250 -14.77 -12.58 5.86
CA GLU A 250 -15.08 -13.99 5.62
C GLU A 250 -16.33 -14.18 4.73
N ALA A 251 -17.35 -13.33 4.92
CA ALA A 251 -18.55 -13.40 4.11
C ALA A 251 -18.23 -13.07 2.63
N TYR A 252 -17.36 -12.07 2.40
CA TYR A 252 -16.93 -11.74 1.05
C TYR A 252 -16.06 -12.84 0.44
N ILE A 253 -15.11 -13.43 1.19
CA ILE A 253 -14.32 -14.57 0.72
C ILE A 253 -15.25 -15.70 0.26
N LYS A 254 -16.26 -16.04 1.06
CA LYS A 254 -17.23 -17.07 0.74
C LYS A 254 -18.00 -16.75 -0.56
N THR A 255 -18.34 -15.50 -0.81
CA THR A 255 -18.99 -15.11 -2.10
C THR A 255 -18.08 -15.33 -3.29
N LEU A 256 -16.75 -15.14 -3.12
CA LEU A 256 -15.76 -15.40 -4.17
C LEU A 256 -15.58 -16.91 -4.42
N GLU A 257 -15.59 -17.74 -3.37
CA GLU A 257 -15.56 -19.20 -3.50
C GLU A 257 -16.79 -19.72 -4.24
N GLU A 258 -17.99 -19.21 -3.89
CA GLU A 258 -19.24 -19.53 -4.58
C GLU A 258 -19.20 -19.08 -6.05
N ARG A 259 -18.59 -17.93 -6.33
CA ARG A 259 -18.39 -17.46 -7.71
C ARG A 259 -17.45 -18.38 -8.48
N ALA A 260 -16.32 -18.78 -7.93
CA ALA A 260 -15.40 -19.71 -8.58
C ALA A 260 -16.08 -21.05 -8.91
N LYS A 261 -16.90 -21.55 -7.97
CA LYS A 261 -17.71 -22.75 -8.17
C LYS A 261 -18.75 -22.57 -9.29
N SER A 262 -19.47 -21.45 -9.28
CA SER A 262 -20.51 -21.18 -10.30
C SER A 262 -19.92 -20.93 -11.69
N ALA A 263 -18.72 -20.37 -11.76
CA ALA A 263 -17.97 -20.16 -12.99
C ALA A 263 -17.25 -21.44 -13.49
N GLY A 264 -17.28 -22.54 -12.72
CA GLY A 264 -16.68 -23.83 -13.08
C GLY A 264 -15.15 -23.85 -12.97
N VAL A 265 -14.58 -22.98 -12.11
CA VAL A 265 -13.11 -22.85 -11.89
C VAL A 265 -12.71 -23.01 -10.42
N ALA A 266 -13.52 -23.73 -9.64
CA ALA A 266 -13.22 -23.96 -8.22
C ALA A 266 -11.93 -24.78 -8.04
N ASP A 267 -11.67 -25.75 -8.91
CA ASP A 267 -10.48 -26.60 -8.85
C ASP A 267 -9.20 -25.85 -9.26
N GLU A 268 -9.32 -24.82 -10.10
CA GLU A 268 -8.24 -23.95 -10.53
C GLU A 268 -7.95 -22.83 -9.52
N THR A 269 -8.87 -22.53 -8.60
CA THR A 269 -8.79 -21.37 -7.70
C THR A 269 -8.48 -21.80 -6.27
N SER A 270 -7.41 -21.24 -5.69
CA SER A 270 -7.03 -21.51 -4.30
C SER A 270 -6.93 -20.23 -3.49
N PHE A 271 -7.59 -20.19 -2.34
CA PHE A 271 -7.49 -19.09 -1.37
C PHE A 271 -6.43 -19.45 -0.33
N LEU A 272 -5.32 -18.70 -0.31
CA LEU A 272 -4.12 -19.03 0.46
C LEU A 272 -4.09 -18.39 1.86
N GLY A 273 -4.99 -17.46 2.13
CA GLY A 273 -4.92 -16.66 3.35
C GLY A 273 -3.72 -15.71 3.37
N LEU A 274 -3.27 -15.32 4.56
CA LEU A 274 -2.15 -14.40 4.72
C LEU A 274 -0.81 -15.10 4.41
N VAL A 275 -0.08 -14.57 3.45
CA VAL A 275 1.27 -15.03 3.07
C VAL A 275 2.27 -13.91 3.32
N VAL A 276 3.31 -14.17 4.10
CA VAL A 276 4.32 -13.19 4.52
C VAL A 276 5.73 -13.76 4.49
N GLY A 277 6.74 -12.93 4.68
CA GLY A 277 8.14 -13.35 4.80
C GLY A 277 8.72 -13.96 3.52
N SER A 278 9.61 -14.96 3.66
CA SER A 278 10.27 -15.65 2.55
C SER A 278 9.28 -16.35 1.64
N LEU A 279 8.23 -16.95 2.22
CA LEU A 279 7.18 -17.64 1.47
C LEU A 279 6.45 -16.68 0.51
N LYS A 280 6.24 -15.40 0.89
CA LYS A 280 5.66 -14.39 0.00
C LYS A 280 6.55 -14.14 -1.22
N LEU A 281 7.86 -14.00 -1.02
CA LEU A 281 8.81 -13.80 -2.10
C LEU A 281 8.92 -15.03 -2.99
N SER A 282 8.97 -16.23 -2.39
CA SER A 282 8.96 -17.49 -3.12
C SER A 282 7.67 -17.67 -3.92
N LEU A 283 6.53 -17.20 -3.40
CA LEU A 283 5.24 -17.25 -4.09
C LEU A 283 5.21 -16.31 -5.32
N TYR A 284 5.79 -15.10 -5.23
CA TYR A 284 5.99 -14.26 -6.41
C TYR A 284 6.89 -14.97 -7.44
N ALA A 285 8.04 -15.51 -6.99
CA ALA A 285 8.99 -16.21 -7.89
C ALA A 285 8.40 -17.48 -8.52
N MET A 286 7.38 -18.10 -7.91
CA MET A 286 6.66 -19.25 -8.45
C MET A 286 5.60 -18.85 -9.48
N ALA A 287 5.04 -17.67 -9.36
CA ALA A 287 3.95 -17.22 -10.21
C ALA A 287 4.45 -16.81 -11.59
N ASP A 288 3.76 -17.25 -12.64
CA ASP A 288 4.04 -16.82 -14.01
C ASP A 288 3.55 -15.38 -14.26
N VAL A 289 2.44 -14.99 -13.61
CA VAL A 289 1.83 -13.67 -13.75
C VAL A 289 1.27 -13.21 -12.41
N PHE A 290 1.57 -11.98 -12.02
CA PHE A 290 0.87 -11.26 -10.96
C PHE A 290 -0.27 -10.45 -11.57
N ALA A 291 -1.50 -10.56 -11.05
CA ALA A 291 -2.67 -9.86 -11.58
C ALA A 291 -3.49 -9.19 -10.49
N LEU A 292 -3.75 -7.89 -10.63
CA LEU A 292 -4.55 -7.11 -9.67
C LEU A 292 -5.58 -6.23 -10.41
N PRO A 293 -6.85 -6.70 -10.57
CA PRO A 293 -7.91 -5.98 -11.27
C PRO A 293 -8.57 -4.89 -10.42
N THR A 294 -7.77 -4.10 -9.70
CA THR A 294 -8.29 -3.12 -8.73
C THR A 294 -9.13 -2.01 -9.36
N GLN A 295 -10.17 -1.56 -8.66
CA GLN A 295 -10.93 -0.35 -9.03
C GLN A 295 -10.14 0.91 -8.78
N GLN A 296 -9.44 0.93 -7.65
CA GLN A 296 -8.62 2.05 -7.22
C GLN A 296 -7.51 1.53 -6.32
N GLU A 297 -6.29 1.92 -6.61
CA GLU A 297 -5.10 1.69 -5.81
C GLU A 297 -4.27 2.97 -5.81
N ASN A 298 -3.75 3.37 -4.66
CA ASN A 298 -2.86 4.52 -4.62
C ASN A 298 -1.53 4.15 -5.27
N PHE A 299 -0.63 3.55 -4.53
CA PHE A 299 0.66 3.12 -5.08
C PHE A 299 0.68 1.63 -5.45
N GLY A 300 0.11 0.78 -4.56
CA GLY A 300 0.08 -0.67 -4.78
C GLY A 300 1.46 -1.31 -4.69
N LEU A 301 2.07 -1.28 -3.50
CA LEU A 301 3.41 -1.86 -3.25
C LEU A 301 3.57 -3.29 -3.79
N VAL A 302 2.50 -4.05 -3.89
CA VAL A 302 2.48 -5.42 -4.43
C VAL A 302 2.90 -5.51 -5.90
N TYR A 303 2.73 -4.43 -6.68
CA TYR A 303 3.24 -4.38 -8.06
C TYR A 303 4.77 -4.33 -8.11
N PRO A 304 5.45 -3.33 -7.48
CA PRO A 304 6.91 -3.35 -7.45
C PRO A 304 7.46 -4.58 -6.72
N GLU A 305 6.77 -5.14 -5.72
CA GLU A 305 7.17 -6.40 -5.09
C GLU A 305 7.20 -7.56 -6.11
N ALA A 306 6.15 -7.74 -6.90
CA ALA A 306 6.10 -8.74 -7.96
C ALA A 306 7.18 -8.51 -9.02
N MET A 307 7.31 -7.27 -9.48
CA MET A 307 8.27 -6.89 -10.53
C MET A 307 9.73 -7.08 -10.06
N LEU A 308 10.04 -6.79 -8.79
CA LEU A 308 11.35 -7.04 -8.19
C LEU A 308 11.67 -8.55 -8.06
N CYS A 309 10.64 -9.40 -8.01
CA CYS A 309 10.77 -10.85 -8.10
C CYS A 309 10.80 -11.37 -9.56
N GLU A 310 10.88 -10.48 -10.55
CA GLU A 310 10.86 -10.79 -11.99
C GLU A 310 9.53 -11.43 -12.45
N THR A 311 8.44 -11.22 -11.69
CA THR A 311 7.11 -11.70 -12.02
C THR A 311 6.37 -10.63 -12.83
N PRO A 312 6.01 -10.88 -14.10
CA PRO A 312 5.26 -9.95 -14.92
C PRO A 312 3.93 -9.57 -14.29
N ALA A 313 3.59 -8.30 -14.34
CA ALA A 313 2.40 -7.77 -13.67
C ALA A 313 1.30 -7.33 -14.66
N ILE A 314 0.04 -7.61 -14.32
CA ILE A 314 -1.14 -7.06 -14.98
C ILE A 314 -1.85 -6.14 -13.98
N GLY A 315 -2.02 -4.89 -14.35
CA GLY A 315 -2.74 -3.88 -13.57
C GLY A 315 -3.84 -3.20 -14.34
N THR A 316 -4.47 -2.21 -13.71
CA THR A 316 -5.52 -1.39 -14.31
C THR A 316 -5.16 0.10 -14.23
N ARG A 317 -5.84 0.94 -15.01
CA ARG A 317 -5.77 2.41 -14.88
C ARG A 317 -6.37 2.93 -13.56
N GLY A 318 -6.94 2.05 -12.75
CA GLY A 318 -7.35 2.36 -11.39
C GLY A 318 -6.18 2.47 -10.40
N THR A 319 -4.96 2.18 -10.80
CA THR A 319 -3.74 2.37 -9.98
C THR A 319 -3.13 3.73 -10.31
N ASP A 320 -2.88 4.58 -9.30
CA ASP A 320 -2.41 5.96 -9.53
C ASP A 320 -1.03 6.02 -10.23
N ILE A 321 -0.23 4.96 -10.12
CA ILE A 321 1.08 4.81 -10.81
C ILE A 321 1.01 3.93 -12.08
N TRP A 322 -0.15 3.79 -12.71
CA TRP A 322 -0.31 2.87 -13.85
C TRP A 322 0.63 3.18 -15.02
N LYS A 323 1.01 4.45 -15.23
CA LYS A 323 1.94 4.86 -16.28
C LYS A 323 3.34 4.35 -16.01
N GLU A 324 3.81 4.56 -14.79
CA GLU A 324 5.10 4.09 -14.30
C GLU A 324 5.19 2.57 -14.35
N LEU A 325 4.11 1.88 -13.97
CA LEU A 325 4.02 0.42 -14.10
C LEU A 325 4.12 -0.01 -15.56
N GLN A 326 3.42 0.67 -16.48
CA GLN A 326 3.49 0.37 -17.91
C GLN A 326 4.89 0.60 -18.49
N GLU A 327 5.55 1.70 -18.11
CA GLU A 327 6.95 1.99 -18.47
C GLU A 327 7.90 0.92 -17.93
N GLY A 328 7.64 0.41 -16.71
CA GLY A 328 8.36 -0.71 -16.09
C GLY A 328 8.06 -2.09 -16.69
N GLY A 329 7.15 -2.18 -17.68
CA GLY A 329 6.85 -3.43 -18.39
C GLY A 329 5.57 -4.13 -17.97
N ALA A 330 4.81 -3.62 -16.97
CA ALA A 330 3.51 -4.17 -16.64
C ALA A 330 2.50 -4.00 -17.79
N VAL A 331 1.57 -4.93 -17.88
CA VAL A 331 0.43 -4.85 -18.80
C VAL A 331 -0.70 -4.10 -18.12
N ILE A 332 -1.21 -3.04 -18.76
CA ILE A 332 -2.37 -2.30 -18.25
C ILE A 332 -3.59 -2.72 -19.03
N ALA A 333 -4.50 -3.43 -18.36
CA ALA A 333 -5.74 -3.96 -18.94
C ALA A 333 -6.95 -3.15 -18.45
N ASP A 334 -8.00 -3.12 -19.27
CA ASP A 334 -9.30 -2.65 -18.82
C ASP A 334 -9.85 -3.65 -17.77
N ARG A 335 -10.59 -3.14 -16.79
CA ARG A 335 -11.11 -3.95 -15.68
C ARG A 335 -12.34 -4.76 -16.10
N THR A 336 -12.14 -5.64 -17.09
CA THR A 336 -13.13 -6.60 -17.55
C THR A 336 -12.55 -8.01 -17.57
N PRO A 337 -13.35 -9.05 -17.38
CA PRO A 337 -12.89 -10.43 -17.44
C PRO A 337 -12.18 -10.76 -18.76
N GLU A 338 -12.71 -10.28 -19.88
CA GLU A 338 -12.15 -10.51 -21.22
C GLU A 338 -10.77 -9.88 -21.39
N ALA A 339 -10.59 -8.64 -20.92
CA ALA A 339 -9.30 -7.95 -21.01
C ALA A 339 -8.23 -8.63 -20.15
N PHE A 340 -8.60 -9.09 -18.95
CA PHE A 340 -7.68 -9.85 -18.10
C PHE A 340 -7.38 -11.23 -18.68
N ALA A 341 -8.38 -11.96 -19.21
CA ALA A 341 -8.17 -13.24 -19.90
C ALA A 341 -7.19 -13.10 -21.06
N ASN A 342 -7.39 -12.09 -21.91
CA ASN A 342 -6.51 -11.82 -23.06
C ASN A 342 -5.08 -11.48 -22.60
N ALA A 343 -4.93 -10.65 -21.58
CA ALA A 343 -3.62 -10.26 -21.05
C ALA A 343 -2.87 -11.47 -20.43
N ILE A 344 -3.59 -12.31 -19.67
CA ILE A 344 -3.03 -13.54 -19.09
C ILE A 344 -2.56 -14.48 -20.20
N GLU A 345 -3.44 -14.81 -21.17
CA GLU A 345 -3.08 -15.72 -22.28
C GLU A 345 -1.91 -15.20 -23.11
N THR A 346 -1.87 -13.88 -23.37
CA THR A 346 -0.74 -13.28 -24.09
C THR A 346 0.58 -13.48 -23.36
N LEU A 347 0.59 -13.31 -22.04
CA LEU A 347 1.81 -13.48 -21.25
C LEU A 347 2.22 -14.95 -21.12
N VAL A 348 1.30 -15.85 -20.79
CA VAL A 348 1.64 -17.26 -20.53
C VAL A 348 1.99 -18.04 -21.81
N ASN A 349 1.49 -17.63 -22.98
CA ASN A 349 1.77 -18.26 -24.25
C ASN A 349 3.06 -17.76 -24.92
N ASP A 350 3.62 -16.64 -24.48
CA ASP A 350 4.87 -16.07 -24.99
C ASP A 350 5.93 -16.00 -23.86
N LYS A 351 6.68 -17.09 -23.72
CA LYS A 351 7.74 -17.18 -22.70
C LYS A 351 8.83 -16.12 -22.86
N GLU A 352 9.16 -15.71 -24.08
CA GLU A 352 10.16 -14.68 -24.33
C GLU A 352 9.64 -13.30 -23.86
N ALA A 353 8.37 -12.99 -24.14
CA ALA A 353 7.71 -11.78 -23.65
C ALA A 353 7.58 -11.81 -22.12
N LEU A 354 7.28 -12.95 -21.52
CA LEU A 354 7.16 -13.15 -20.09
C LEU A 354 8.49 -12.87 -19.37
N ASP A 355 9.58 -13.51 -19.83
CA ASP A 355 10.94 -13.30 -19.30
C ASP A 355 11.43 -11.86 -19.50
N THR A 356 11.15 -11.28 -20.67
CA THR A 356 11.59 -9.91 -20.99
C THR A 356 10.86 -8.89 -20.10
N LYS A 357 9.57 -9.07 -19.90
CA LYS A 357 8.78 -8.17 -19.03
C LYS A 357 9.14 -8.34 -17.56
N GLY A 358 9.37 -9.57 -17.10
CA GLY A 358 9.85 -9.83 -15.75
C GLY A 358 11.16 -9.12 -15.46
N LYS A 359 12.17 -9.30 -16.31
CA LYS A 359 13.48 -8.63 -16.17
C LYS A 359 13.43 -7.12 -16.32
N LYS A 360 12.53 -6.60 -17.14
CA LYS A 360 12.36 -5.15 -17.32
C LYS A 360 11.77 -4.51 -16.06
N GLY A 361 10.93 -5.25 -15.33
CA GLY A 361 10.27 -4.78 -14.10
C GLY A 361 11.23 -4.59 -12.93
N ARG A 362 12.31 -5.35 -12.91
CA ARG A 362 13.36 -5.29 -11.89
C ARG A 362 14.37 -4.20 -12.19
#